data_6035aec0ea8a9158819ad94679b31f88
#
_entry.id   6035aec0ea8a9158819ad94679b31f88
#
_cell.length_a   1.000
_cell.length_b   1.000
_cell.length_c   1.000
_cell.angle_alpha   90.00
_cell.angle_beta   90.00
_cell.angle_gamma   90.00
#
_symmetry.space_group_name_H-M   'P 1'
#
loop_
_entity.id
_entity.type
_entity.pdbx_description
1 polymer ?
#
loop_
_entity_poly.entity_id
_entity_poly.type
_entity_poly.pdbx_seq_one_letter_code
_entity_poly.pdbx_strand_id
1 'polypeptide(L)'
;MPSIGLLAIGLVDFIWLVVGLFIMFSVLSAVVMSMIWLERKLLGRLQLRLGPTRTGPMGVMQPVADAVKLILKEDIIPASSEKAIFWVAPIIVVISAFMIWVTIPGTQTAVIQNLDMGLFYIIAFSVVGILGLVLAGWGSANKYGTLGGLRAAAQLISYEIPIIMVAISVGMLAQSLDLREIVNQQDDYI
;
A
#
# COMPACT_ATOMS: atom_id res chain seq x y z
N MET A 1 24.28 5.53 16.14
CA MET A 1 24.33 4.16 15.55
C MET A 1 25.19 4.23 14.32
N PRO A 2 26.14 3.30 14.11
CA PRO A 2 27.05 3.39 12.97
C PRO A 2 26.25 3.23 11.68
N SER A 3 26.54 4.06 10.71
CA SER A 3 26.09 3.97 9.32
C SER A 3 26.46 2.59 8.77
N ILE A 4 25.49 1.69 8.72
CA ILE A 4 25.69 0.38 8.10
C ILE A 4 25.77 0.65 6.60
N GLY A 5 27.00 0.70 6.10
CA GLY A 5 27.24 0.76 4.67
C GLY A 5 26.58 -0.44 4.01
N LEU A 6 25.92 -0.23 2.89
CA LEU A 6 25.12 -1.19 2.12
C LEU A 6 25.85 -2.50 1.73
N LEU A 7 27.12 -2.65 2.06
CA LEU A 7 28.02 -3.75 1.71
C LEU A 7 28.37 -4.70 2.89
N ALA A 8 27.79 -4.48 4.08
CA ALA A 8 28.08 -5.31 5.26
C ALA A 8 26.82 -5.80 5.98
N ILE A 9 25.75 -6.06 5.23
CA ILE A 9 24.58 -6.75 5.80
C ILE A 9 25.02 -8.19 6.05
N GLY A 10 25.24 -8.54 7.32
CA GLY A 10 25.50 -9.93 7.71
C GLY A 10 24.32 -10.82 7.37
N LEU A 11 24.56 -12.12 7.22
CA LEU A 11 23.50 -13.10 6.95
C LEU A 11 22.34 -12.98 7.97
N VAL A 12 22.67 -12.69 9.21
CA VAL A 12 21.71 -12.52 10.32
C VAL A 12 20.83 -11.27 10.11
N ASP A 13 21.42 -10.15 9.71
CA ASP A 13 20.68 -8.91 9.45
C ASP A 13 19.74 -9.07 8.26
N PHE A 14 20.21 -9.78 7.23
CA PHE A 14 19.37 -10.11 6.06
C PHE A 14 18.17 -10.99 6.46
N ILE A 15 18.37 -12.01 7.31
CA ILE A 15 17.29 -12.84 7.81
C ILE A 15 16.28 -12.01 8.61
N TRP A 16 16.74 -11.15 9.50
CA TRP A 16 15.85 -10.27 10.28
C TRP A 16 15.05 -9.32 9.41
N LEU A 17 15.66 -8.78 8.35
CA LEU A 17 14.96 -7.93 7.38
C LEU A 17 13.86 -8.72 6.65
N VAL A 18 14.17 -9.92 6.16
CA VAL A 18 13.17 -10.77 5.46
C VAL A 18 12.03 -11.17 6.40
N VAL A 19 12.35 -11.54 7.65
CA VAL A 19 11.34 -11.88 8.67
C VAL A 19 10.47 -10.65 8.97
N GLY A 20 11.06 -9.49 9.14
CA GLY A 20 10.34 -8.23 9.39
C GLY A 20 9.38 -7.89 8.25
N LEU A 21 9.84 -7.99 7.00
CA LEU A 21 9.01 -7.77 5.82
C LEU A 21 7.85 -8.78 5.74
N PHE A 22 8.11 -10.05 6.04
CA PHE A 22 7.07 -11.09 6.04
C PHE A 22 6.01 -10.84 7.12
N ILE A 23 6.44 -10.47 8.34
CA ILE A 23 5.52 -10.12 9.44
C ILE A 23 4.68 -8.91 9.03
N MET A 24 5.31 -7.84 8.52
CA MET A 24 4.61 -6.65 8.04
C MET A 24 3.57 -7.00 6.98
N PHE A 25 3.94 -7.77 5.97
CA PHE A 25 3.02 -8.22 4.92
C PHE A 25 1.84 -9.00 5.49
N SER A 26 2.10 -9.91 6.43
CA SER A 26 1.06 -10.74 7.07
C SER A 26 0.08 -9.88 7.88
N VAL A 27 0.59 -8.93 8.67
CA VAL A 27 -0.23 -8.02 9.48
C VAL A 27 -1.08 -7.12 8.58
N LEU A 28 -0.49 -6.50 7.56
CA LEU A 28 -1.22 -5.66 6.61
C LEU A 28 -2.30 -6.44 5.88
N SER A 29 -1.99 -7.66 5.43
CA SER A 29 -2.97 -8.53 4.76
C SER A 29 -4.12 -8.88 5.70
N ALA A 30 -3.85 -9.17 6.97
CA ALA A 30 -4.89 -9.46 7.97
C ALA A 30 -5.79 -8.23 8.23
N VAL A 31 -5.20 -7.04 8.34
CA VAL A 31 -5.95 -5.78 8.48
C VAL A 31 -6.84 -5.54 7.26
N VAL A 32 -6.30 -5.64 6.06
CA VAL A 32 -7.07 -5.45 4.80
C VAL A 32 -8.21 -6.45 4.71
N MET A 33 -7.97 -7.74 5.00
CA MET A 33 -9.04 -8.76 4.98
C MET A 33 -10.14 -8.46 6.01
N SER A 34 -9.79 -7.99 7.19
CA SER A 34 -10.76 -7.60 8.22
C SER A 34 -11.59 -6.40 7.79
N MET A 35 -10.97 -5.40 7.15
CA MET A 35 -11.66 -4.22 6.61
C MET A 35 -12.62 -4.58 5.47
N ILE A 36 -12.23 -5.46 4.55
CA ILE A 36 -13.10 -5.96 3.48
C ILE A 36 -14.32 -6.71 4.05
N TRP A 37 -14.10 -7.53 5.09
CA TRP A 37 -15.21 -8.21 5.76
C TRP A 37 -16.16 -7.21 6.42
N LEU A 38 -15.63 -6.22 7.14
CA LEU A 38 -16.38 -5.16 7.80
C LEU A 38 -17.21 -4.35 6.79
N GLU A 39 -16.59 -3.91 5.70
CA GLU A 39 -17.24 -3.18 4.62
C GLU A 39 -18.46 -3.96 4.07
N ARG A 40 -18.26 -5.22 3.70
CA ARG A 40 -19.34 -6.06 3.19
C ARG A 40 -20.48 -6.29 4.20
N LYS A 41 -20.15 -6.37 5.49
CA LYS A 41 -21.14 -6.49 6.57
C LYS A 41 -21.94 -5.20 6.73
N LEU A 42 -21.27 -4.06 6.75
CA LEU A 42 -21.91 -2.75 6.89
C LEU A 42 -22.80 -2.44 5.68
N LEU A 43 -22.28 -2.61 4.46
CA LEU A 43 -23.05 -2.41 3.24
C LEU A 43 -24.27 -3.34 3.17
N GLY A 44 -24.11 -4.61 3.59
CA GLY A 44 -25.23 -5.54 3.68
C GLY A 44 -26.36 -5.01 4.58
N ARG A 45 -26.02 -4.52 5.77
CA ARG A 45 -27.00 -3.94 6.71
C ARG A 45 -27.67 -2.68 6.16
N LEU A 46 -26.89 -1.77 5.56
CA LEU A 46 -27.43 -0.56 4.95
C LEU A 46 -28.38 -0.86 3.79
N GLN A 47 -28.11 -1.92 3.04
CA GLN A 47 -28.93 -2.37 1.92
C GLN A 47 -30.06 -3.34 2.33
N LEU A 48 -30.32 -3.53 3.64
CA LEU A 48 -31.32 -4.46 4.18
C LEU A 48 -31.16 -5.90 3.68
N ARG A 49 -29.91 -6.36 3.43
CA ARG A 49 -29.57 -7.72 3.04
C ARG A 49 -28.53 -8.32 3.98
N LEU A 50 -28.45 -9.65 3.99
CA LEU A 50 -27.42 -10.35 4.76
C LEU A 50 -26.05 -10.21 4.07
N GLY A 51 -25.05 -9.74 4.81
CA GLY A 51 -23.65 -9.79 4.41
C GLY A 51 -23.12 -11.24 4.45
N PRO A 52 -21.81 -11.48 4.26
CA PRO A 52 -21.22 -12.81 4.31
C PRO A 52 -21.48 -13.47 5.67
N THR A 53 -22.03 -14.69 5.65
CA THR A 53 -22.44 -15.42 6.88
C THR A 53 -22.01 -16.89 6.87
N ARG A 54 -21.71 -17.49 5.71
CA ARG A 54 -21.56 -18.95 5.58
C ARG A 54 -20.11 -19.44 5.71
N THR A 55 -19.12 -18.65 5.33
CA THR A 55 -17.72 -19.06 5.34
C THR A 55 -17.07 -18.72 6.67
N GLY A 56 -16.93 -19.72 7.54
CA GLY A 56 -16.45 -19.55 8.92
C GLY A 56 -17.47 -18.85 9.85
N PRO A 57 -17.12 -18.64 11.12
CA PRO A 57 -18.00 -17.98 12.08
C PRO A 57 -18.32 -16.56 11.61
N MET A 58 -19.59 -16.24 11.46
CA MET A 58 -20.10 -14.94 10.95
C MET A 58 -19.56 -14.49 9.59
N GLY A 59 -18.99 -15.39 8.78
CA GLY A 59 -18.45 -15.09 7.46
C GLY A 59 -17.06 -14.42 7.47
N VAL A 60 -16.32 -14.48 8.59
CA VAL A 60 -14.98 -13.85 8.72
C VAL A 60 -13.96 -14.44 7.74
N MET A 61 -14.10 -15.72 7.39
CA MET A 61 -13.20 -16.40 6.46
C MET A 61 -13.51 -16.13 4.97
N GLN A 62 -14.53 -15.34 4.68
CA GLN A 62 -14.90 -15.02 3.29
C GLN A 62 -13.79 -14.31 2.50
N PRO A 63 -13.10 -13.29 3.03
CA PRO A 63 -12.00 -12.64 2.31
C PRO A 63 -10.84 -13.60 1.99
N VAL A 64 -10.54 -14.56 2.89
CA VAL A 64 -9.52 -15.57 2.66
C VAL A 64 -9.94 -16.51 1.51
N ALA A 65 -11.19 -16.97 1.52
CA ALA A 65 -11.71 -17.81 0.44
C ALA A 65 -11.70 -17.06 -0.91
N ASP A 66 -11.99 -15.78 -0.91
CA ASP A 66 -11.92 -14.93 -2.11
C ASP A 66 -10.48 -14.76 -2.61
N ALA A 67 -9.51 -14.60 -1.70
CA ALA A 67 -8.09 -14.53 -2.05
C ALA A 67 -7.59 -15.83 -2.69
N VAL A 68 -7.90 -16.98 -2.06
CA VAL A 68 -7.54 -18.30 -2.60
C VAL A 68 -8.19 -18.53 -3.97
N LYS A 69 -9.45 -18.18 -4.13
CA LYS A 69 -10.15 -18.28 -5.41
C LYS A 69 -9.45 -17.46 -6.51
N LEU A 70 -9.00 -16.23 -6.19
CA LEU A 70 -8.30 -15.36 -7.15
C LEU A 70 -6.93 -15.90 -7.54
N ILE A 71 -6.19 -16.51 -6.60
CA ILE A 71 -4.89 -17.12 -6.87
C ILE A 71 -5.02 -18.35 -7.77
N LEU A 72 -6.10 -19.14 -7.58
CA LEU A 72 -6.36 -20.36 -8.36
C LEU A 72 -7.06 -20.07 -9.69
N LYS A 73 -7.49 -18.82 -9.91
CA LYS A 73 -8.21 -18.46 -11.14
C LYS A 73 -7.26 -18.41 -12.33
N GLU A 74 -7.79 -18.80 -13.49
CA GLU A 74 -7.09 -18.71 -14.77
C GLU A 74 -6.64 -17.28 -15.08
N ASP A 75 -5.38 -17.12 -15.47
CA ASP A 75 -4.80 -15.83 -15.86
C ASP A 75 -5.07 -15.60 -17.36
N ILE A 76 -5.87 -14.58 -17.67
CA ILE A 76 -6.28 -14.25 -19.02
C ILE A 76 -5.63 -12.92 -19.44
N ILE A 77 -4.74 -13.00 -20.45
CA ILE A 77 -4.11 -11.83 -21.05
C ILE A 77 -4.78 -11.59 -22.41
N PRO A 78 -5.35 -10.39 -22.67
CA PRO A 78 -5.92 -10.06 -23.98
C PRO A 78 -4.89 -10.19 -25.11
N ALA A 79 -5.28 -10.75 -26.24
CA ALA A 79 -4.36 -11.01 -27.35
C ALA A 79 -3.73 -9.73 -27.94
N SER A 80 -4.43 -8.60 -27.87
CA SER A 80 -3.98 -7.29 -28.35
C SER A 80 -3.18 -6.49 -27.31
N SER A 81 -3.06 -6.97 -26.06
CA SER A 81 -2.38 -6.25 -24.98
C SER A 81 -0.86 -6.29 -25.16
N GLU A 82 -0.20 -5.23 -24.70
CA GLU A 82 1.26 -5.20 -24.55
C GLU A 82 1.66 -5.99 -23.29
N LYS A 83 2.00 -7.26 -23.48
CA LYS A 83 2.23 -8.22 -22.39
C LYS A 83 3.21 -7.73 -21.31
N ALA A 84 4.32 -7.09 -21.72
CA ALA A 84 5.32 -6.59 -20.77
C ALA A 84 4.73 -5.51 -19.86
N ILE A 85 4.04 -4.51 -20.40
CA ILE A 85 3.43 -3.43 -19.64
C ILE A 85 2.28 -3.96 -18.79
N PHE A 86 1.49 -4.88 -19.32
CA PHE A 86 0.37 -5.50 -18.63
C PHE A 86 0.81 -6.23 -17.33
N TRP A 87 1.97 -6.91 -17.35
CA TRP A 87 2.55 -7.56 -16.20
C TRP A 87 3.26 -6.61 -15.23
N VAL A 88 3.95 -5.60 -15.74
CA VAL A 88 4.71 -4.65 -14.91
C VAL A 88 3.79 -3.71 -14.14
N ALA A 89 2.66 -3.32 -14.71
CA ALA A 89 1.74 -2.36 -14.09
C ALA A 89 1.27 -2.78 -12.68
N PRO A 90 0.68 -3.98 -12.47
CA PRO A 90 0.27 -4.40 -11.13
C PRO A 90 1.45 -4.57 -10.16
N ILE A 91 2.63 -4.96 -10.67
CA ILE A 91 3.83 -5.10 -9.85
C ILE A 91 4.24 -3.73 -9.29
N ILE A 92 4.25 -2.68 -10.12
CA ILE A 92 4.57 -1.32 -9.68
C ILE A 92 3.59 -0.85 -8.60
N VAL A 93 2.28 -1.06 -8.80
CA VAL A 93 1.25 -0.67 -7.82
C VAL A 93 1.45 -1.40 -6.48
N VAL A 94 1.70 -2.70 -6.52
CA VAL A 94 1.90 -3.50 -5.31
C VAL A 94 3.19 -3.08 -4.59
N ILE A 95 4.30 -2.96 -5.32
CA ILE A 95 5.58 -2.54 -4.72
C ILE A 95 5.45 -1.16 -4.09
N SER A 96 4.87 -0.18 -4.78
CA SER A 96 4.71 1.18 -4.24
C SER A 96 3.87 1.19 -2.97
N ALA A 97 2.78 0.42 -2.93
CA ALA A 97 1.92 0.31 -1.76
C ALA A 97 2.65 -0.29 -0.54
N PHE A 98 3.50 -1.29 -0.73
CA PHE A 98 4.28 -1.88 0.37
C PHE A 98 5.48 -1.03 0.79
N MET A 99 6.14 -0.35 -0.14
CA MET A 99 7.29 0.51 0.18
C MET A 99 6.93 1.64 1.13
N ILE A 100 5.73 2.19 1.07
CA ILE A 100 5.26 3.22 1.99
C ILE A 100 5.37 2.76 3.45
N TRP A 101 5.06 1.51 3.74
CA TRP A 101 5.05 0.97 5.10
C TRP A 101 6.43 0.74 5.72
N VAL A 102 7.50 0.76 4.93
CA VAL A 102 8.87 0.54 5.40
C VAL A 102 9.31 1.61 6.41
N THR A 103 8.83 2.84 6.24
CA THR A 103 9.23 3.99 7.07
C THR A 103 8.21 4.33 8.16
N ILE A 104 7.00 3.74 8.11
CA ILE A 104 5.96 4.04 9.09
C ILE A 104 6.31 3.38 10.43
N PRO A 105 6.44 4.17 11.52
CA PRO A 105 6.70 3.62 12.84
C PRO A 105 5.46 2.91 13.39
N GLY A 106 5.54 1.59 13.58
CA GLY A 106 4.48 0.83 14.25
C GLY A 106 4.48 1.01 15.76
N THR A 107 5.66 1.20 16.35
CA THR A 107 5.89 1.56 17.75
C THR A 107 7.15 2.39 17.85
N GLN A 108 7.46 2.93 19.04
CA GLN A 108 8.70 3.71 19.25
C GLN A 108 9.97 2.95 18.87
N THR A 109 9.96 1.62 18.92
CA THR A 109 11.11 0.76 18.63
C THR A 109 10.97 -0.07 17.36
N ALA A 110 9.73 -0.33 16.92
CA ALA A 110 9.45 -1.20 15.76
C ALA A 110 9.23 -0.38 14.49
N VAL A 111 10.34 -0.08 13.83
CA VAL A 111 10.39 0.49 12.47
C VAL A 111 11.30 -0.40 11.65
N ILE A 112 10.93 -0.73 10.42
CA ILE A 112 11.78 -1.53 9.54
C ILE A 112 13.03 -0.73 9.19
N GLN A 113 12.85 0.50 8.73
CA GLN A 113 13.94 1.42 8.44
C GLN A 113 13.56 2.85 8.83
N ASN A 114 14.33 3.47 9.72
CA ASN A 114 14.19 4.89 10.00
C ASN A 114 14.93 5.69 8.93
N LEU A 115 14.23 6.62 8.30
CA LEU A 115 14.79 7.53 7.30
C LEU A 115 14.61 8.96 7.75
N ASP A 116 15.67 9.75 7.72
CA ASP A 116 15.65 11.18 8.05
C ASP A 116 14.68 11.99 7.17
N MET A 117 14.36 11.45 5.98
CA MET A 117 13.38 11.99 5.02
C MET A 117 12.17 11.05 4.85
N GLY A 118 11.70 10.41 5.93
CA GLY A 118 10.62 9.42 5.88
C GLY A 118 9.32 9.94 5.28
N LEU A 119 8.93 11.17 5.61
CA LEU A 119 7.75 11.82 5.06
C LEU A 119 7.85 12.03 3.53
N PHE A 120 9.01 12.48 3.06
CA PHE A 120 9.25 12.66 1.63
C PHE A 120 9.29 11.33 0.87
N TYR A 121 9.82 10.29 1.51
CA TYR A 121 9.82 8.93 0.96
C TYR A 121 8.40 8.41 0.72
N ILE A 122 7.48 8.59 1.66
CA ILE A 122 6.07 8.19 1.52
C ILE A 122 5.43 8.90 0.33
N ILE A 123 5.62 10.22 0.22
CA ILE A 123 5.10 11.01 -0.90
C ILE A 123 5.66 10.52 -2.24
N ALA A 124 6.95 10.24 -2.31
CA ALA A 124 7.57 9.77 -3.55
C ALA A 124 7.00 8.42 -4.01
N PHE A 125 6.79 7.47 -3.09
CA PHE A 125 6.23 6.17 -3.45
C PHE A 125 4.73 6.21 -3.74
N SER A 126 3.96 7.13 -3.18
CA SER A 126 2.56 7.31 -3.55
C SER A 126 2.41 7.70 -5.02
N VAL A 127 3.26 8.62 -5.51
CA VAL A 127 3.29 9.03 -6.93
C VAL A 127 3.63 7.86 -7.85
N VAL A 128 4.57 7.00 -7.45
CA VAL A 128 4.96 5.81 -8.25
C VAL A 128 3.77 4.87 -8.47
N GLY A 129 2.88 4.73 -7.48
CA GLY A 129 1.65 3.94 -7.63
C GLY A 129 0.71 4.45 -8.74
N ILE A 130 0.63 5.76 -8.95
CA ILE A 130 -0.18 6.36 -10.00
C ILE A 130 0.36 6.01 -11.40
N LEU A 131 1.69 5.96 -11.55
CA LEU A 131 2.30 5.51 -12.81
C LEU A 131 1.88 4.07 -13.16
N GLY A 132 1.78 3.19 -12.16
CA GLY A 132 1.28 1.83 -12.35
C GLY A 132 -0.15 1.79 -12.91
N LEU A 133 -1.04 2.67 -12.46
CA LEU A 133 -2.41 2.77 -12.99
C LEU A 133 -2.45 3.26 -14.44
N VAL A 134 -1.63 4.24 -14.80
CA VAL A 134 -1.50 4.71 -16.20
C VAL A 134 -1.02 3.58 -17.08
N LEU A 135 0.01 2.84 -16.64
CA LEU A 135 0.56 1.70 -17.37
C LEU A 135 -0.48 0.57 -17.53
N ALA A 136 -1.31 0.32 -16.52
CA ALA A 136 -2.38 -0.67 -16.59
C ALA A 136 -3.41 -0.30 -17.68
N GLY A 137 -3.81 0.98 -17.72
CA GLY A 137 -4.71 1.49 -18.76
C GLY A 137 -4.09 1.36 -20.17
N TRP A 138 -2.84 1.72 -20.30
CA TRP A 138 -2.10 1.65 -21.59
C TRP A 138 -1.92 0.19 -22.02
N GLY A 139 -1.39 -0.66 -21.13
CA GLY A 139 -1.07 -2.06 -21.42
C GLY A 139 -2.28 -2.89 -21.83
N SER A 140 -3.51 -2.48 -21.45
CA SER A 140 -4.73 -3.16 -21.85
C SER A 140 -5.05 -3.09 -23.35
N ALA A 141 -4.36 -2.23 -24.12
CA ALA A 141 -4.56 -1.95 -25.56
C ALA A 141 -6.03 -1.71 -25.96
N ASN A 142 -6.80 -1.14 -25.03
CA ASN A 142 -8.21 -0.81 -25.22
C ASN A 142 -8.42 0.69 -24.97
N LYS A 143 -9.02 1.39 -25.96
CA LYS A 143 -9.28 2.84 -25.85
C LYS A 143 -10.06 3.22 -24.58
N TYR A 144 -11.00 2.40 -24.15
CA TYR A 144 -11.75 2.65 -22.92
C TYR A 144 -10.93 2.39 -21.67
N GLY A 145 -10.05 1.37 -21.68
CA GLY A 145 -9.09 1.10 -20.62
C GLY A 145 -8.09 2.24 -20.46
N THR A 146 -7.55 2.75 -21.56
CA THR A 146 -6.64 3.90 -21.54
C THR A 146 -7.32 5.16 -21.01
N LEU A 147 -8.53 5.49 -21.49
CA LEU A 147 -9.29 6.63 -20.99
C LEU A 147 -9.65 6.49 -19.50
N GLY A 148 -10.02 5.28 -19.06
CA GLY A 148 -10.28 4.98 -17.66
C GLY A 148 -9.05 5.14 -16.78
N GLY A 149 -7.90 4.60 -17.22
CA GLY A 149 -6.63 4.74 -16.52
C GLY A 149 -6.15 6.18 -16.39
N LEU A 150 -6.23 6.97 -17.49
CA LEU A 150 -5.89 8.40 -17.46
C LEU A 150 -6.83 9.21 -16.58
N ARG A 151 -8.14 8.91 -16.58
CA ARG A 151 -9.10 9.57 -15.69
C ARG A 151 -8.80 9.26 -14.22
N ALA A 152 -8.53 8.00 -13.89
CA ALA A 152 -8.17 7.59 -12.54
C ALA A 152 -6.88 8.27 -12.07
N ALA A 153 -5.85 8.29 -12.92
CA ALA A 153 -4.59 8.97 -12.62
C ALA A 153 -4.78 10.48 -12.41
N ALA A 154 -5.54 11.16 -13.27
CA ALA A 154 -5.82 12.59 -13.11
C ALA A 154 -6.56 12.90 -11.79
N GLN A 155 -7.51 12.06 -11.40
CA GLN A 155 -8.19 12.19 -10.11
C GLN A 155 -7.22 12.00 -8.94
N LEU A 156 -6.39 10.95 -8.97
CA LEU A 156 -5.43 10.68 -7.90
C LEU A 156 -4.41 11.81 -7.75
N ILE A 157 -3.84 12.32 -8.85
CA ILE A 157 -2.93 13.47 -8.81
C ILE A 157 -3.62 14.71 -8.21
N SER A 158 -4.88 14.96 -8.57
CA SER A 158 -5.64 16.09 -8.05
C SER A 158 -5.89 16.00 -6.53
N TYR A 159 -6.08 14.79 -6.00
CA TYR A 159 -6.19 14.55 -4.55
C TYR A 159 -4.84 14.55 -3.85
N GLU A 160 -3.79 14.14 -4.53
CA GLU A 160 -2.45 14.04 -3.95
C GLU A 160 -1.88 15.41 -3.61
N ILE A 161 -2.12 16.43 -4.44
CA ILE A 161 -1.62 17.79 -4.21
C ILE A 161 -2.06 18.34 -2.83
N PRO A 162 -3.36 18.37 -2.46
CA PRO A 162 -3.77 18.77 -1.10
C PRO A 162 -3.16 17.92 0.01
N ILE A 163 -3.03 16.62 -0.18
CA ILE A 163 -2.42 15.71 0.82
C ILE A 163 -0.96 16.07 1.04
N ILE A 164 -0.20 16.30 -0.04
CA ILE A 164 1.20 16.73 0.03
C ILE A 164 1.32 18.08 0.75
N MET A 165 0.45 19.04 0.47
CA MET A 165 0.45 20.33 1.12
C MET A 165 0.26 20.20 2.64
N VAL A 166 -0.70 19.38 3.07
CA VAL A 166 -0.93 19.11 4.49
C VAL A 166 0.28 18.39 5.12
N ALA A 167 0.82 17.37 4.46
CA ALA A 167 1.98 16.62 4.96
C ALA A 167 3.21 17.53 5.13
N ILE A 168 3.49 18.38 4.16
CA ILE A 168 4.57 19.37 4.24
C ILE A 168 4.32 20.37 5.39
N SER A 169 3.09 20.82 5.59
CA SER A 169 2.74 21.74 6.68
C SER A 169 3.06 21.12 8.05
N VAL A 170 2.77 19.83 8.24
CA VAL A 170 3.13 19.09 9.47
C VAL A 170 4.65 18.98 9.63
N GLY A 171 5.38 18.63 8.55
CA GLY A 171 6.84 18.59 8.57
C GLY A 171 7.48 19.97 8.88
N MET A 172 6.89 21.05 8.37
CA MET A 172 7.36 22.43 8.68
C MET A 172 7.14 22.80 10.15
N LEU A 173 6.01 22.42 10.72
CA LEU A 173 5.73 22.63 12.16
C LEU A 173 6.71 21.86 13.03
N ALA A 174 6.98 20.61 12.68
CA ALA A 174 7.91 19.76 13.39
C ALA A 174 9.38 20.07 13.06
N GLN A 175 9.69 20.93 12.10
CA GLN A 175 11.04 21.23 11.62
C GLN A 175 11.88 19.99 11.28
N SER A 176 11.19 18.86 10.97
CA SER A 176 11.79 17.58 10.64
C SER A 176 10.93 16.84 9.61
N LEU A 177 11.60 16.01 8.79
CA LEU A 177 10.94 15.08 7.87
C LEU A 177 11.01 13.62 8.36
N ASP A 178 11.65 13.39 9.50
CA ASP A 178 11.66 12.09 10.18
C ASP A 178 10.32 11.88 10.89
N LEU A 179 9.64 10.78 10.55
CA LEU A 179 8.33 10.45 11.09
C LEU A 179 8.35 10.23 12.61
N ARG A 180 9.45 9.74 13.17
CA ARG A 180 9.59 9.57 14.61
C ARG A 180 9.68 10.89 15.35
N GLU A 181 10.46 11.82 14.81
CA GLU A 181 10.59 13.15 15.39
C GLU A 181 9.25 13.88 15.36
N ILE A 182 8.53 13.77 14.23
CA ILE A 182 7.19 14.34 14.10
C ILE A 182 6.23 13.78 15.16
N VAL A 183 6.24 12.46 15.39
CA VAL A 183 5.39 11.82 16.41
C VAL A 183 5.80 12.23 17.82
N ASN A 184 7.09 12.24 18.13
CA ASN A 184 7.59 12.62 19.47
C ASN A 184 7.27 14.07 19.83
N GLN A 185 7.30 14.98 18.86
CA GLN A 185 6.96 16.39 19.10
C GLN A 185 5.45 16.59 19.35
N GLN A 186 4.59 15.66 18.91
CA GLN A 186 3.16 15.73 19.23
C GLN A 186 2.87 15.49 20.73
N ASP A 187 3.70 14.68 21.40
CA ASP A 187 3.56 14.43 22.85
C ASP A 187 3.79 15.71 23.69
N ASP A 188 4.55 16.68 23.18
CA ASP A 188 4.81 17.96 23.87
C ASP A 188 3.66 18.97 23.72
N TYR A 189 2.69 18.73 22.80
CA TYR A 189 1.58 19.66 22.51
C TYR A 189 0.20 19.14 22.97
N ILE A 190 0.12 17.90 23.48
CA ILE A 190 -1.11 17.27 23.99
C ILE A 190 -0.98 17.05 25.50
#